data_b0a01f4919e8f20e5c913b656f23cddd
#
_entry.id   b0a01f4919e8f20e5c913b656f23cddd
#
_cell.length_a   1.000
_cell.length_b   1.000
_cell.length_c   1.000
_cell.angle_alpha   90.00
_cell.angle_beta   90.00
_cell.angle_gamma   90.00
#
_symmetry.space_group_name_H-M   'P 1'
#
loop_
_entity.id
_entity.type
_entity.pdbx_description
1 polymer ?
#
loop_
_entity_poly.entity_id
_entity_poly.type
_entity_poly.pdbx_seq_one_letter_code
_entity_poly.pdbx_strand_id
1 'polypeptide(L)'
;MLNLLIKLTLSVAILFYNFSVNAACMKEGDKVVLSGVMKEELFYGPPNWGEERQHDEKLFYWILHLNSPLKCVNDANTERDGWDSNVQLIVSSEDYKTKRNLLNHHITVDGNVMLAVTGYHMTSVLLKDISFKPIE
;
A
#
# COMPACT_ATOMS: atom_id res chain seq x y z
N MET A 1 -9.75 -67.60 31.17
CA MET A 1 -8.98 -66.37 31.40
C MET A 1 -9.42 -65.34 30.39
N LEU A 2 -10.09 -64.36 30.87
CA LEU A 2 -10.66 -63.33 30.01
C LEU A 2 -9.68 -62.15 29.97
N ASN A 3 -8.90 -62.07 28.91
CA ASN A 3 -8.04 -60.90 28.70
C ASN A 3 -8.88 -59.78 28.08
N LEU A 4 -9.35 -58.93 28.96
CA LEU A 4 -10.01 -57.67 28.55
C LEU A 4 -8.96 -56.69 28.08
N LEU A 5 -8.68 -56.71 26.80
CA LEU A 5 -7.89 -55.66 26.17
C LEU A 5 -8.78 -54.44 26.00
N ILE A 6 -8.73 -53.59 26.99
CA ILE A 6 -9.29 -52.23 26.86
C ILE A 6 -8.41 -51.48 25.89
N LYS A 7 -8.82 -51.44 24.65
CA LYS A 7 -8.26 -50.51 23.66
C LYS A 7 -8.76 -49.12 24.03
N LEU A 8 -7.93 -48.41 24.76
CA LEU A 8 -8.11 -46.98 25.01
C LEU A 8 -7.78 -46.27 23.69
N THR A 9 -8.79 -46.10 22.85
CA THR A 9 -8.68 -45.24 21.68
C THR A 9 -8.65 -43.79 22.18
N LEU A 10 -7.45 -43.26 22.32
CA LEU A 10 -7.22 -41.86 22.59
C LEU A 10 -7.61 -41.10 21.32
N SER A 11 -8.88 -40.70 21.24
CA SER A 11 -9.34 -39.74 20.24
C SER A 11 -8.69 -38.39 20.53
N VAL A 12 -7.57 -38.13 19.86
CA VAL A 12 -6.99 -36.80 19.81
C VAL A 12 -7.94 -35.96 18.96
N ALA A 13 -8.90 -35.32 19.61
CA ALA A 13 -9.65 -34.25 19.00
C ALA A 13 -8.69 -33.06 18.75
N ILE A 14 -8.14 -33.00 17.56
CA ILE A 14 -7.40 -31.83 17.11
C ILE A 14 -8.45 -30.73 16.94
N LEU A 15 -8.61 -29.94 17.99
CA LEU A 15 -9.34 -28.69 17.92
C LEU A 15 -8.54 -27.77 16.99
N PHE A 16 -8.95 -27.73 15.75
CA PHE A 16 -8.55 -26.65 14.83
C PHE A 16 -9.14 -25.34 15.38
N TYR A 17 -8.39 -24.70 16.25
CA TYR A 17 -8.66 -23.32 16.56
C TYR A 17 -8.43 -22.55 15.27
N ASN A 18 -9.51 -22.23 14.56
CA ASN A 18 -9.48 -21.24 13.53
C ASN A 18 -9.15 -19.91 14.22
N PHE A 19 -7.86 -19.60 14.33
CA PHE A 19 -7.43 -18.26 14.61
C PHE A 19 -7.82 -17.45 13.39
N SER A 20 -9.01 -16.86 13.42
CA SER A 20 -9.33 -15.76 12.55
C SER A 20 -8.40 -14.64 12.96
N VAL A 21 -7.24 -14.56 12.31
CA VAL A 21 -6.41 -13.37 12.37
C VAL A 21 -7.24 -12.31 11.67
N ASN A 22 -8.02 -11.55 12.44
CA ASN A 22 -8.54 -10.30 11.97
C ASN A 22 -7.33 -9.43 11.67
N ALA A 23 -6.92 -9.37 10.40
CA ALA A 23 -5.93 -8.44 9.97
C ALA A 23 -6.47 -7.05 10.31
N ALA A 24 -5.83 -6.37 11.28
CA ALA A 24 -6.19 -5.01 11.62
C ALA A 24 -6.09 -4.13 10.37
N CYS A 25 -7.04 -3.20 10.19
CA CYS A 25 -6.95 -2.23 9.11
C CYS A 25 -5.65 -1.43 9.21
N MET A 26 -5.05 -1.17 8.08
CA MET A 26 -3.90 -0.29 7.95
C MET A 26 -4.28 1.11 8.47
N LYS A 27 -3.35 1.80 9.10
CA LYS A 27 -3.57 3.15 9.66
C LYS A 27 -2.37 4.05 9.46
N GLU A 28 -2.58 5.33 9.64
CA GLU A 28 -1.52 6.35 9.66
C GLU A 28 -0.33 5.90 10.51
N GLY A 29 0.86 5.97 9.93
CA GLY A 29 2.11 5.63 10.59
C GLY A 29 2.51 4.16 10.54
N ASP A 30 1.65 3.26 10.08
CA ASP A 30 2.00 1.84 9.95
C ASP A 30 3.13 1.66 8.94
N LYS A 31 4.09 0.80 9.28
CA LYS A 31 5.11 0.38 8.34
C LYS A 31 4.58 -0.77 7.50
N VAL A 32 4.63 -0.60 6.18
CA VAL A 32 4.09 -1.57 5.22
C VAL A 32 5.05 -1.82 4.08
N VAL A 33 4.83 -2.94 3.39
CA VAL A 33 5.52 -3.32 2.17
C VAL A 33 4.47 -3.46 1.08
N LEU A 34 4.61 -2.67 0.01
CA LEU A 34 3.68 -2.66 -1.12
C LEU A 34 4.42 -2.93 -2.42
N SER A 35 3.75 -3.60 -3.34
CA SER A 35 4.28 -3.94 -4.66
C SER A 35 3.35 -3.50 -5.77
N GLY A 36 3.93 -3.06 -6.86
CA GLY A 36 3.19 -2.61 -8.03
C GLY A 36 4.10 -2.01 -9.09
N VAL A 37 3.50 -1.41 -10.08
CA VAL A 37 4.23 -0.69 -11.13
C VAL A 37 4.33 0.78 -10.75
N MET A 38 5.55 1.29 -10.68
CA MET A 38 5.79 2.71 -10.39
C MET A 38 5.74 3.53 -11.68
N LYS A 39 4.97 4.61 -11.68
CA LYS A 39 4.87 5.54 -12.81
C LYS A 39 5.00 6.97 -12.35
N GLU A 40 5.61 7.80 -13.19
CA GLU A 40 5.54 9.25 -13.04
C GLU A 40 4.28 9.77 -13.69
N GLU A 41 3.47 10.50 -12.95
CA GLU A 41 2.20 11.04 -13.42
C GLU A 41 2.17 12.56 -13.28
N LEU A 42 1.55 13.21 -14.27
CA LEU A 42 1.31 14.64 -14.27
C LEU A 42 -0.01 14.96 -13.60
N PHE A 43 0.06 15.85 -12.64
CA PHE A 43 -1.10 16.49 -12.01
C PHE A 43 -1.02 18.00 -12.18
N TYR A 44 -2.15 18.67 -12.02
CA TYR A 44 -2.21 20.11 -12.05
C TYR A 44 -2.47 20.66 -10.65
N GLY A 45 -1.62 21.57 -10.23
CA GLY A 45 -1.70 22.23 -8.94
C GLY A 45 -2.41 23.60 -9.02
N PRO A 46 -2.11 24.46 -8.06
CA PRO A 46 -2.71 25.77 -8.03
C PRO A 46 -2.33 26.61 -9.28
N PRO A 47 -3.08 27.66 -9.59
CA PRO A 47 -4.19 28.17 -8.78
C PRO A 47 -5.53 27.47 -9.02
N ASN A 48 -5.74 26.78 -10.15
CA ASN A 48 -7.06 26.27 -10.55
C ASN A 48 -7.20 24.74 -10.46
N TRP A 49 -6.14 24.03 -10.10
CA TRP A 49 -6.15 22.57 -9.85
C TRP A 49 -6.72 21.74 -11.02
N GLY A 50 -6.36 22.11 -12.23
CA GLY A 50 -6.72 21.40 -13.46
C GLY A 50 -7.91 21.99 -14.21
N GLU A 51 -8.62 22.99 -13.67
CA GLU A 51 -9.69 23.68 -14.39
C GLU A 51 -9.17 24.58 -15.50
N GLU A 52 -7.99 25.17 -15.30
CA GLU A 52 -7.29 26.00 -16.30
C GLU A 52 -5.85 25.52 -16.48
N ARG A 53 -5.67 24.35 -17.03
CA ARG A 53 -4.38 23.63 -17.12
C ARG A 53 -3.22 24.44 -17.67
N GLN A 54 -3.48 25.37 -18.59
CA GLN A 54 -2.46 26.22 -19.18
C GLN A 54 -1.88 27.25 -18.19
N HIS A 55 -2.59 27.56 -17.12
CA HIS A 55 -2.18 28.51 -16.07
C HIS A 55 -1.84 27.81 -14.75
N ASP A 56 -2.09 26.50 -14.68
CA ASP A 56 -1.85 25.73 -13.48
C ASP A 56 -0.40 25.21 -13.41
N GLU A 57 0.10 25.09 -12.19
CA GLU A 57 1.37 24.45 -11.92
C GLU A 57 1.33 22.98 -12.36
N LYS A 58 2.37 22.54 -13.05
CA LYS A 58 2.54 21.12 -13.40
C LYS A 58 3.29 20.41 -12.29
N LEU A 59 2.64 19.41 -11.71
CA LEU A 59 3.17 18.60 -10.64
C LEU A 59 3.44 17.18 -11.16
N PHE A 60 4.65 16.69 -10.97
CA PHE A 60 5.02 15.33 -11.34
C PHE A 60 5.27 14.52 -10.08
N TYR A 61 4.47 13.46 -9.89
CA TYR A 61 4.60 12.57 -8.75
C TYR A 61 4.76 11.13 -9.20
N TRP A 62 5.45 10.37 -8.39
CA TRP A 62 5.56 8.93 -8.59
C TRP A 62 4.43 8.22 -7.89
N ILE A 63 3.67 7.47 -8.66
CA ILE A 63 2.50 6.72 -8.20
C ILE A 63 2.79 5.24 -8.34
N LEU A 64 2.61 4.51 -7.27
CA LEU A 64 2.67 3.05 -7.26
C LEU A 64 1.28 2.50 -7.58
N HIS A 65 1.15 1.88 -8.74
CA HIS A 65 -0.06 1.17 -9.15
C HIS A 65 0.01 -0.24 -8.59
N LEU A 66 -0.76 -0.51 -7.53
CA LEU A 66 -0.67 -1.75 -6.77
C LEU A 66 -1.11 -2.97 -7.57
N ASN A 67 -0.44 -4.11 -7.35
CA ASN A 67 -0.85 -5.41 -7.91
C ASN A 67 -2.16 -5.90 -7.32
N SER A 68 -2.37 -5.61 -6.05
CA SER A 68 -3.56 -5.98 -5.28
C SER A 68 -4.08 -4.76 -4.54
N PRO A 69 -5.40 -4.50 -4.57
CA PRO A 69 -5.99 -3.37 -3.88
C PRO A 69 -5.75 -3.44 -2.37
N LEU A 70 -5.65 -2.28 -1.73
CA LEU A 70 -5.69 -2.15 -0.28
C LEU A 70 -7.07 -2.60 0.22
N LYS A 71 -7.12 -3.42 1.26
CA LYS A 71 -8.39 -3.98 1.73
C LYS A 71 -9.10 -3.10 2.73
N CYS A 72 -8.36 -2.55 3.67
CA CYS A 72 -8.89 -1.76 4.77
C CYS A 72 -7.85 -0.77 5.25
N VAL A 73 -8.19 0.50 5.22
CA VAL A 73 -7.36 1.59 5.73
C VAL A 73 -8.22 2.51 6.57
N ASN A 74 -7.92 2.63 7.86
CA ASN A 74 -8.65 3.49 8.76
C ASN A 74 -8.53 4.95 8.34
N ASP A 75 -9.66 5.66 8.36
CA ASP A 75 -9.77 7.10 8.09
C ASP A 75 -9.32 7.54 6.67
N ALA A 76 -9.06 6.62 5.77
CA ALA A 76 -8.78 6.96 4.38
C ALA A 76 -10.06 7.45 3.67
N ASN A 77 -9.89 8.42 2.78
CA ASN A 77 -10.98 8.82 1.89
C ASN A 77 -11.21 7.75 0.81
N THR A 78 -12.21 6.91 1.03
CA THR A 78 -12.56 5.81 0.12
C THR A 78 -13.51 6.20 -1.00
N GLU A 79 -13.99 7.44 -1.04
CA GLU A 79 -14.85 7.96 -2.11
C GLU A 79 -14.07 8.34 -3.37
N ARG A 80 -12.74 8.48 -3.24
CA ARG A 80 -11.87 8.83 -4.37
C ARG A 80 -11.66 7.61 -5.27
N ASP A 81 -11.85 7.79 -6.56
CA ASP A 81 -11.59 6.73 -7.56
C ASP A 81 -10.15 6.21 -7.45
N GLY A 82 -10.01 4.88 -7.43
CA GLY A 82 -8.71 4.21 -7.33
C GLY A 82 -8.01 4.40 -5.98
N TRP A 83 -8.73 4.76 -4.92
CA TRP A 83 -8.18 5.00 -3.58
C TRP A 83 -7.38 3.78 -3.05
N ASP A 84 -7.81 2.59 -3.40
CA ASP A 84 -7.26 1.32 -2.94
C ASP A 84 -6.15 0.75 -3.84
N SER A 85 -5.95 1.34 -5.00
CA SER A 85 -5.06 0.80 -6.05
C SER A 85 -3.88 1.70 -6.38
N ASN A 86 -3.94 2.98 -6.02
CA ASN A 86 -2.92 3.98 -6.33
C ASN A 86 -2.36 4.59 -5.06
N VAL A 87 -1.05 4.55 -4.93
CA VAL A 87 -0.35 5.09 -3.76
C VAL A 87 0.72 6.07 -4.23
N GLN A 88 0.60 7.33 -3.81
CA GLN A 88 1.62 8.34 -4.07
C GLN A 88 2.84 8.07 -3.18
N LEU A 89 4.01 8.10 -3.78
CA LEU A 89 5.28 7.95 -3.09
C LEU A 89 5.86 9.32 -2.77
N ILE A 90 6.16 9.58 -1.50
CA ILE A 90 6.90 10.76 -1.08
C ILE A 90 8.38 10.44 -1.22
N VAL A 91 8.95 10.89 -2.31
CA VAL A 91 10.30 10.53 -2.74
C VAL A 91 11.28 11.63 -2.32
N SER A 92 12.42 11.22 -1.75
CA SER A 92 13.50 12.16 -1.46
C SER A 92 14.11 12.73 -2.75
N SER A 93 14.75 13.90 -2.66
CA SER A 93 15.43 14.49 -3.81
C SER A 93 16.53 13.57 -4.36
N GLU A 94 17.20 12.81 -3.50
CA GLU A 94 18.22 11.85 -3.88
C GLU A 94 17.62 10.68 -4.66
N ASP A 95 16.57 10.06 -4.12
CA ASP A 95 15.89 8.94 -4.78
C ASP A 95 15.22 9.39 -6.10
N TYR A 96 14.67 10.58 -6.14
CA TYR A 96 14.11 11.14 -7.36
C TYR A 96 15.13 11.22 -8.50
N LYS A 97 16.39 11.48 -8.18
CA LYS A 97 17.48 11.51 -9.16
C LYS A 97 18.01 10.11 -9.48
N THR A 98 18.18 9.27 -8.47
CA THR A 98 18.91 8.00 -8.59
C THR A 98 18.04 6.79 -8.91
N LYS A 99 16.73 6.88 -8.70
CA LYS A 99 15.78 5.77 -8.86
C LYS A 99 14.85 5.88 -10.09
N ARG A 100 15.09 6.83 -10.98
CA ARG A 100 14.27 7.01 -12.20
C ARG A 100 14.26 5.79 -13.12
N ASN A 101 15.31 4.97 -13.07
CA ASN A 101 15.38 3.72 -13.83
C ASN A 101 14.35 2.67 -13.37
N LEU A 102 13.74 2.85 -12.20
CA LEU A 102 12.68 1.98 -11.69
C LEU A 102 11.28 2.36 -12.23
N LEU A 103 11.15 3.52 -12.85
CA LEU A 103 9.88 3.94 -13.46
C LEU A 103 9.45 2.97 -14.56
N ASN A 104 8.14 2.70 -14.61
CA ASN A 104 7.49 1.74 -15.52
C ASN A 104 7.89 0.29 -15.29
N HIS A 105 8.50 -0.02 -14.14
CA HIS A 105 8.83 -1.37 -13.73
C HIS A 105 8.02 -1.79 -12.51
N HIS A 106 7.84 -3.09 -12.38
CA HIS A 106 7.30 -3.68 -11.17
C HIS A 106 8.33 -3.59 -10.05
N ILE A 107 7.96 -2.97 -8.94
CA ILE A 107 8.85 -2.77 -7.80
C ILE A 107 8.15 -3.13 -6.49
N THR A 108 8.96 -3.31 -5.47
CA THR A 108 8.51 -3.42 -4.09
C THR A 108 9.13 -2.30 -3.28
N VAL A 109 8.31 -1.61 -2.50
CA VAL A 109 8.75 -0.54 -1.61
C VAL A 109 8.26 -0.82 -0.20
N ASP A 110 9.07 -0.49 0.79
CA ASP A 110 8.60 -0.33 2.15
C ASP A 110 8.53 1.15 2.52
N GLY A 111 7.67 1.48 3.46
CA GLY A 111 7.50 2.83 3.91
C GLY A 111 6.43 2.92 4.99
N ASN A 112 6.20 4.15 5.45
CA ASN A 112 5.20 4.45 6.45
C ASN A 112 3.95 5.02 5.79
N VAL A 113 2.80 4.49 6.19
CA VAL A 113 1.50 4.96 5.71
C VAL A 113 1.27 6.40 6.13
N MET A 114 0.85 7.21 5.18
CA MET A 114 0.42 8.58 5.37
C MET A 114 -0.93 8.77 4.66
N LEU A 115 -1.87 9.43 5.31
CA LEU A 115 -3.15 9.77 4.70
C LEU A 115 -3.12 11.16 4.09
N ALA A 116 -3.89 11.36 3.05
CA ALA A 116 -3.98 12.64 2.35
C ALA A 116 -4.54 13.73 3.26
N VAL A 117 -3.82 14.86 3.37
CA VAL A 117 -4.22 16.02 4.19
C VAL A 117 -4.11 17.36 3.45
N THR A 118 -3.55 17.37 2.25
CA THR A 118 -3.40 18.59 1.43
C THR A 118 -3.81 18.35 -0.01
N GLY A 119 -3.98 19.45 -0.77
CA GLY A 119 -4.24 19.38 -2.22
C GLY A 119 -3.11 18.77 -3.04
N TYR A 120 -1.90 18.73 -2.52
CA TYR A 120 -0.74 18.08 -3.16
C TYR A 120 -0.70 16.56 -2.94
N HIS A 121 -1.59 16.03 -2.14
CA HIS A 121 -1.74 14.59 -1.93
C HIS A 121 -2.75 14.04 -2.94
N MET A 122 -2.24 13.43 -4.01
CA MET A 122 -3.04 13.03 -5.17
C MET A 122 -3.78 11.72 -4.96
N THR A 123 -3.34 10.91 -4.02
CA THR A 123 -3.98 9.64 -3.64
C THR A 123 -4.45 9.68 -2.19
N SER A 124 -5.41 8.84 -1.84
CA SER A 124 -5.94 8.79 -0.46
C SER A 124 -4.91 8.26 0.53
N VAL A 125 -4.09 7.33 0.08
CA VAL A 125 -2.99 6.73 0.84
C VAL A 125 -1.67 7.05 0.16
N LEU A 126 -0.70 7.50 0.93
CA LEU A 126 0.67 7.76 0.49
C LEU A 126 1.64 6.92 1.30
N LEU A 127 2.85 6.75 0.79
CA LEU A 127 3.99 6.24 1.57
C LEU A 127 5.05 7.32 1.71
N LYS A 128 5.57 7.48 2.92
CA LYS A 128 6.73 8.30 3.23
C LYS A 128 7.86 7.46 3.82
N ASP A 129 9.04 8.05 3.96
CA ASP A 129 10.24 7.35 4.48
C ASP A 129 10.48 6.03 3.76
N ILE A 130 10.39 6.07 2.45
CA ILE A 130 10.40 4.88 1.60
C ILE A 130 11.80 4.32 1.36
N SER A 131 11.87 3.00 1.22
CA SER A 131 13.01 2.26 0.70
C SER A 131 12.59 1.41 -0.48
N PHE A 132 13.30 1.54 -1.58
CA PHE A 132 13.10 0.69 -2.76
C PHE A 132 13.83 -0.63 -2.57
N LYS A 133 13.11 -1.73 -2.72
CA LYS A 133 13.72 -3.06 -2.68
C LYS A 133 14.25 -3.43 -4.07
N PRO A 134 15.40 -4.15 -4.15
CA PRO A 134 15.89 -4.65 -5.42
C PRO A 134 14.85 -5.51 -6.12
N ILE A 135 14.79 -5.41 -7.45
CA ILE A 135 14.02 -6.33 -8.29
C ILE A 135 14.80 -7.65 -8.26
N GLU A 136 14.18 -8.73 -7.74
CA GLU A 136 14.70 -10.08 -7.83
C GLU A 136 14.38 -10.70 -9.19
#